data_0d7cf448737320e5115fd613d5f52599
#
_entry.id   0d7cf448737320e5115fd613d5f52599
#
_cell.length_a   1.000
_cell.length_b   1.000
_cell.length_c   1.000
_cell.angle_alpha   90.00
_cell.angle_beta   90.00
_cell.angle_gamma   90.00
#
_symmetry.space_group_name_H-M   'P 1'
#
loop_
_entity.id
_entity.type
_entity.pdbx_description
1 polymer ?
#
loop_
_entity_poly.entity_id
_entity_poly.type
_entity_poly.pdbx_seq_one_letter_code
_entity_poly.pdbx_strand_id
1 'polypeptide(L)'
;MAFRSVSFPSTAPISHVQRFKDLQSFGGINYVKPYTSTGLVSELPSHCKASKLFLSTRGSVQTRATVISGEGGVLSSSNGNAVGVNDIVPCNQLDSASISKSFPIDEDEYDFDRPTEGFASVADAIEDIRQGKMVVVVDDEDRENEGDLIMAAQAATPEAMAFIVKHGTGIVCVAMKGEDLERLQIPLMVNEKENEEQLCTAFTVTVDAREGTTTGVSASDRAATVLALASRDSKPYDFKRPGHIFPLKYREGGVLKRAGHTEASVDLAVLAGLDPVGILCEVVDEDGSMARLPKLREFAKQENLKIISIADLVRYRRKRDRLVECAGEAARMPTTWGPFQAYCYRSILDGIEHIAMVKGDIGDGQDILVRVHSECLTGDIFGSARCDCGNQLALAMQMIEAEGRGVLVYLRGHEGRGIGLGHKLRAYNLQDAGRDTVEANEDLGLPVDSREYGIGAQILRDLGVRTMKLMTNNPTKYKGLKGYGLEVSGRVPLITPITKDNKRYLETKRAKMGHVYNLDFGGRFRNRIDEHETSNGSVASSDAMA
;
A
#
# COMPACT_ATOMS: atom_id res chain seq x y z
N MET A 1 6.15 36.71 -58.04
CA MET A 1 5.05 37.66 -58.38
C MET A 1 4.01 37.61 -57.27
N ALA A 2 3.73 38.80 -56.74
CA ALA A 2 2.61 39.22 -55.88
C ALA A 2 2.49 38.61 -54.45
N PHE A 3 3.08 39.35 -53.51
CA PHE A 3 2.67 39.40 -52.11
C PHE A 3 1.30 40.06 -51.98
N ARG A 4 0.37 39.45 -51.26
CA ARG A 4 -0.84 40.11 -50.73
C ARG A 4 -0.65 40.28 -49.21
N SER A 5 -0.49 41.53 -48.81
CA SER A 5 -0.56 42.02 -47.44
C SER A 5 -2.02 42.07 -46.98
N VAL A 6 -2.31 41.52 -45.83
CA VAL A 6 -3.58 41.71 -45.11
C VAL A 6 -3.28 42.57 -43.88
N SER A 7 -3.85 43.78 -43.89
CA SER A 7 -3.79 44.76 -42.83
C SER A 7 -4.82 44.50 -41.75
N PHE A 8 -4.39 44.58 -40.47
CA PHE A 8 -5.26 44.60 -39.28
C PHE A 8 -5.66 46.05 -38.94
N PRO A 9 -6.87 46.33 -38.50
CA PRO A 9 -7.23 47.61 -37.96
C PRO A 9 -6.87 47.73 -36.47
N SER A 10 -6.23 48.86 -36.15
CA SER A 10 -5.96 49.43 -34.84
C SER A 10 -7.28 49.94 -34.21
N THR A 11 -7.53 49.62 -32.93
CA THR A 11 -8.36 50.46 -32.05
C THR A 11 -7.74 50.59 -30.67
N ALA A 12 -7.65 51.81 -30.24
CA ALA A 12 -7.07 52.30 -29.00
C ALA A 12 -8.02 52.18 -27.78
N PRO A 13 -7.57 52.54 -26.55
CA PRO A 13 -8.06 52.02 -25.28
C PRO A 13 -9.23 52.85 -24.70
N ILE A 14 -10.09 52.20 -23.94
CA ILE A 14 -11.11 52.86 -23.10
C ILE A 14 -10.84 52.54 -21.64
N SER A 15 -10.50 53.62 -20.90
CA SER A 15 -10.50 53.70 -19.46
C SER A 15 -11.93 53.81 -18.90
N HIS A 16 -12.27 53.02 -17.89
CA HIS A 16 -13.31 53.39 -16.95
C HIS A 16 -12.99 52.88 -15.55
N VAL A 17 -12.61 53.82 -14.72
CA VAL A 17 -12.69 53.77 -13.25
C VAL A 17 -14.13 54.13 -12.87
N GLN A 18 -14.80 53.26 -12.12
CA GLN A 18 -15.98 53.69 -11.39
C GLN A 18 -16.04 53.03 -10.00
N ARG A 19 -16.04 53.90 -9.00
CA ARG A 19 -16.25 53.67 -7.58
C ARG A 19 -17.65 53.09 -7.33
N PHE A 20 -17.75 52.14 -6.40
CA PHE A 20 -18.94 52.03 -5.58
C PHE A 20 -18.53 52.05 -4.10
N LYS A 21 -19.02 53.05 -3.41
CA LYS A 21 -19.10 53.17 -1.94
C LYS A 21 -20.49 52.72 -1.51
N ASP A 22 -20.52 52.28 -0.25
CA ASP A 22 -21.66 52.15 0.66
C ASP A 22 -22.48 50.85 0.59
N LEU A 23 -22.26 50.05 1.62
CA LEU A 23 -23.32 49.65 2.55
C LEU A 23 -22.70 49.06 3.83
N GLN A 24 -22.95 49.78 4.93
CA GLN A 24 -22.59 49.38 6.29
C GLN A 24 -23.63 48.43 6.88
N SER A 25 -23.13 47.65 7.80
CA SER A 25 -23.69 47.24 9.09
C SER A 25 -24.07 45.77 9.23
N PHE A 26 -23.43 45.14 10.14
CA PHE A 26 -23.85 44.42 11.34
C PHE A 26 -22.85 43.33 11.78
N GLY A 27 -22.41 43.41 13.05
CA GLY A 27 -22.04 42.26 13.86
C GLY A 27 -20.56 42.08 14.17
N GLY A 28 -20.09 42.63 15.29
CA GLY A 28 -18.72 42.49 15.75
C GLY A 28 -18.34 41.14 16.31
N ILE A 29 -17.07 40.79 16.14
CA ILE A 29 -16.31 39.85 16.97
C ILE A 29 -14.85 40.39 17.05
N ASN A 30 -14.34 40.42 18.27
CA ASN A 30 -13.10 41.03 18.69
C ASN A 30 -11.84 40.45 18.07
N TYR A 31 -11.00 41.31 17.51
CA TYR A 31 -9.59 41.02 17.18
C TYR A 31 -8.72 41.37 18.41
N VAL A 32 -7.93 40.38 18.84
CA VAL A 32 -6.78 40.60 19.74
C VAL A 32 -5.55 40.85 18.87
N LYS A 33 -4.92 42.01 19.03
CA LYS A 33 -3.66 42.41 18.37
C LYS A 33 -2.48 41.68 18.98
N PRO A 34 -1.43 41.36 18.17
CA PRO A 34 -0.18 40.86 18.70
C PRO A 34 0.71 41.98 19.24
N TYR A 35 1.31 41.72 20.40
CA TYR A 35 2.33 42.57 21.03
C TYR A 35 3.68 42.37 20.34
N THR A 36 4.28 43.45 19.92
CA THR A 36 5.71 43.56 19.62
C THR A 36 6.44 43.99 20.89
N SER A 37 7.48 43.30 21.29
CA SER A 37 8.51 43.86 22.18
C SER A 37 9.89 43.40 21.75
N THR A 38 10.70 44.39 21.47
CA THR A 38 12.12 44.40 21.25
C THR A 38 12.89 44.25 22.57
N GLY A 39 13.98 43.45 22.53
CA GLY A 39 15.24 43.76 23.19
C GLY A 39 15.45 43.23 24.62
N LEU A 40 16.41 42.39 24.82
CA LEU A 40 17.67 42.61 25.55
C LEU A 40 18.30 41.28 25.97
N VAL A 41 19.57 41.19 25.65
CA VAL A 41 20.54 40.16 26.02
C VAL A 41 20.86 40.26 27.51
N SER A 42 20.89 39.10 28.23
CA SER A 42 21.78 38.94 29.40
C SER A 42 21.95 37.46 29.75
N GLU A 43 23.16 37.04 29.58
CA GLU A 43 24.02 36.10 30.32
C GLU A 43 23.45 34.96 31.18
N LEU A 44 24.04 33.80 30.93
CA LEU A 44 24.01 32.55 31.69
C LEU A 44 24.58 32.71 33.12
N PRO A 45 24.24 31.83 34.05
CA PRO A 45 25.29 31.09 34.72
C PRO A 45 25.11 29.56 34.72
N SER A 46 26.26 28.93 34.53
CA SER A 46 26.59 27.53 34.70
C SER A 46 26.50 27.08 36.15
N HIS A 47 26.25 25.81 36.32
CA HIS A 47 26.49 24.85 37.37
C HIS A 47 25.27 24.16 37.98
N CYS A 48 25.14 22.88 37.66
CA CYS A 48 24.92 21.89 38.71
C CYS A 48 25.45 20.52 38.32
N LYS A 49 26.23 20.00 39.22
CA LYS A 49 27.03 18.79 39.15
C LYS A 49 26.20 17.53 39.27
N ALA A 50 26.67 16.48 38.59
CA ALA A 50 26.32 15.09 38.82
C ALA A 50 26.51 14.64 40.28
N SER A 51 25.55 13.88 40.78
CA SER A 51 25.75 13.08 41.99
C SER A 51 25.34 11.65 41.72
N LYS A 52 26.35 10.79 41.65
CA LYS A 52 26.22 9.34 41.77
C LYS A 52 25.80 9.03 43.21
N LEU A 53 24.78 8.20 43.38
CA LEU A 53 24.57 7.49 44.65
C LEU A 53 24.52 5.99 44.36
N PHE A 54 25.55 5.32 44.82
CA PHE A 54 25.57 3.90 45.12
C PHE A 54 24.85 3.68 46.44
N LEU A 55 23.94 2.71 46.50
CA LEU A 55 23.59 2.05 47.75
C LEU A 55 23.20 0.59 47.49
N SER A 56 24.09 -0.27 47.96
CA SER A 56 23.89 -1.67 48.24
C SER A 56 23.09 -1.80 49.53
N THR A 57 22.09 -2.68 49.57
CA THR A 57 21.92 -3.59 50.73
C THR A 57 20.93 -4.71 50.40
N ARG A 58 21.36 -5.89 50.78
CA ARG A 58 20.62 -7.15 50.83
C ARG A 58 19.46 -7.06 51.83
N GLY A 59 18.35 -7.69 51.52
CA GLY A 59 17.28 -7.98 52.47
C GLY A 59 16.37 -9.10 51.93
N SER A 60 16.64 -10.30 52.39
CA SER A 60 15.81 -11.47 52.19
C SER A 60 14.52 -11.34 53.01
N VAL A 61 13.35 -11.48 52.33
CA VAL A 61 12.07 -11.72 53.04
C VAL A 61 11.49 -13.01 52.50
N GLN A 62 11.56 -14.04 53.36
CA GLN A 62 10.74 -15.26 53.22
C GLN A 62 9.30 -14.93 53.56
N THR A 63 8.38 -15.21 52.68
CA THR A 63 6.97 -15.28 53.00
C THR A 63 6.49 -16.72 52.90
N ARG A 64 6.07 -17.23 54.04
CA ARG A 64 5.47 -18.53 54.26
C ARG A 64 4.13 -18.63 53.50
N ALA A 65 3.95 -19.73 52.79
CA ALA A 65 2.65 -20.19 52.32
C ALA A 65 1.84 -20.75 53.52
N THR A 66 0.70 -20.17 53.75
CA THR A 66 -0.31 -20.78 54.66
C THR A 66 -1.41 -21.38 53.82
N VAL A 67 -1.51 -22.70 53.85
CA VAL A 67 -2.63 -23.47 53.32
C VAL A 67 -3.76 -23.31 54.31
N ILE A 68 -4.91 -22.78 53.85
CA ILE A 68 -6.16 -22.87 54.57
C ILE A 68 -7.14 -23.68 53.71
N SER A 69 -7.44 -24.88 54.15
CA SER A 69 -8.59 -25.68 53.75
C SER A 69 -9.83 -25.17 54.48
N GLY A 70 -10.89 -24.92 53.76
CA GLY A 70 -12.20 -24.55 54.34
C GLY A 70 -13.31 -24.75 53.32
N GLU A 71 -14.19 -25.66 53.69
CA GLU A 71 -15.40 -26.06 52.96
C GLU A 71 -16.48 -24.97 52.91
N GLY A 72 -17.28 -25.00 51.85
CA GLY A 72 -18.73 -24.82 51.87
C GLY A 72 -19.27 -23.39 51.84
N GLY A 73 -19.97 -23.08 50.77
CA GLY A 73 -20.87 -21.92 50.73
C GLY A 73 -21.38 -21.60 49.34
N VAL A 74 -22.52 -22.20 48.99
CA VAL A 74 -23.32 -21.84 47.79
C VAL A 74 -23.91 -20.45 47.98
N LEU A 75 -23.62 -19.53 47.08
CA LEU A 75 -24.46 -18.36 46.83
C LEU A 75 -24.55 -18.09 45.32
N SER A 76 -25.75 -18.26 44.83
CA SER A 76 -26.23 -17.93 43.50
C SER A 76 -26.26 -16.41 43.30
N SER A 77 -25.67 -15.89 42.24
CA SER A 77 -26.16 -14.67 41.61
C SER A 77 -25.85 -14.65 40.12
N SER A 78 -26.85 -14.49 39.41
CA SER A 78 -27.26 -14.19 38.04
C SER A 78 -26.25 -13.58 37.09
N ASN A 79 -26.29 -14.17 35.87
CA ASN A 79 -26.18 -13.54 34.55
C ASN A 79 -24.91 -12.78 34.16
N GLY A 80 -24.01 -13.51 33.53
CA GLY A 80 -23.12 -13.04 32.51
C GLY A 80 -22.91 -14.17 31.51
N ASN A 81 -23.46 -14.06 30.31
CA ASN A 81 -23.31 -15.03 29.24
C ASN A 81 -21.84 -15.16 28.85
N ALA A 82 -21.11 -16.01 29.49
CA ALA A 82 -19.88 -16.57 28.95
C ALA A 82 -20.30 -17.56 27.85
N VAL A 83 -20.00 -17.25 26.61
CA VAL A 83 -20.11 -18.16 25.47
C VAL A 83 -19.27 -19.38 25.80
N GLY A 84 -19.92 -20.52 25.97
CA GLY A 84 -19.28 -21.77 26.36
C GLY A 84 -18.22 -22.19 25.36
N VAL A 85 -17.04 -22.52 25.88
CA VAL A 85 -15.85 -22.99 25.16
C VAL A 85 -16.04 -24.42 24.58
N ASN A 86 -17.22 -25.00 24.70
CA ASN A 86 -17.44 -26.46 24.45
C ASN A 86 -17.86 -26.83 23.02
N ASP A 87 -17.93 -25.87 22.05
CA ASP A 87 -18.35 -26.17 20.67
C ASP A 87 -17.19 -26.08 19.66
N ILE A 88 -15.93 -26.12 20.10
CA ILE A 88 -14.77 -26.17 19.23
C ILE A 88 -14.46 -27.63 18.92
N VAL A 89 -14.69 -28.04 17.67
CA VAL A 89 -14.28 -29.37 17.20
C VAL A 89 -12.75 -29.43 17.22
N PRO A 90 -12.12 -30.32 17.97
CA PRO A 90 -10.66 -30.48 17.96
C PRO A 90 -10.16 -30.78 16.55
N CYS A 91 -8.99 -30.23 16.17
CA CYS A 91 -8.36 -30.38 14.86
C CYS A 91 -8.19 -31.88 14.46
N ASN A 92 -8.04 -32.77 15.44
CA ASN A 92 -7.87 -34.21 15.24
C ASN A 92 -9.14 -34.94 14.74
N GLN A 93 -10.29 -34.25 14.63
CA GLN A 93 -11.54 -34.76 14.04
C GLN A 93 -11.85 -34.13 12.67
N LEU A 94 -10.93 -33.34 12.13
CA LEU A 94 -11.00 -32.90 10.73
C LEU A 94 -10.55 -34.08 9.87
N ASP A 95 -11.51 -34.90 9.39
CA ASP A 95 -11.24 -35.90 8.38
C ASP A 95 -10.47 -35.31 7.23
N SER A 96 -9.53 -36.06 6.65
CA SER A 96 -8.75 -35.69 5.48
C SER A 96 -9.61 -35.22 4.27
N ALA A 97 -10.91 -35.52 4.29
CA ALA A 97 -11.91 -35.04 3.34
C ALA A 97 -12.29 -33.54 3.52
N SER A 98 -11.99 -32.93 4.67
CA SER A 98 -12.29 -31.51 4.95
C SER A 98 -11.21 -30.53 4.44
N ILE A 99 -10.07 -31.04 4.01
CA ILE A 99 -9.08 -30.26 3.26
C ILE A 99 -9.64 -30.10 1.85
N SER A 100 -10.40 -29.03 1.62
CA SER A 100 -10.90 -28.75 0.28
C SER A 100 -9.72 -28.51 -0.64
N LYS A 101 -9.73 -29.20 -1.81
CA LYS A 101 -8.81 -28.93 -2.91
C LYS A 101 -8.74 -27.41 -3.14
N SER A 102 -7.59 -26.91 -3.53
CA SER A 102 -7.34 -25.50 -3.86
C SER A 102 -8.49 -24.87 -4.64
N PHE A 103 -8.66 -23.56 -4.53
CA PHE A 103 -9.55 -22.85 -5.46
C PHE A 103 -9.18 -23.23 -6.89
N PRO A 104 -10.15 -23.44 -7.81
CA PRO A 104 -9.85 -23.64 -9.21
C PRO A 104 -9.19 -22.35 -9.72
N ILE A 105 -7.92 -22.42 -10.06
CA ILE A 105 -7.10 -21.32 -10.47
C ILE A 105 -6.37 -21.78 -11.72
N ASP A 106 -6.46 -20.97 -12.76
CA ASP A 106 -5.65 -21.13 -13.95
C ASP A 106 -4.18 -20.90 -13.56
N GLU A 107 -3.33 -21.89 -13.71
CA GLU A 107 -1.92 -21.81 -13.30
C GLU A 107 -1.17 -20.74 -14.10
N ASP A 108 -1.59 -20.48 -15.34
CA ASP A 108 -1.05 -19.44 -16.21
C ASP A 108 -1.40 -18.01 -15.75
N GLU A 109 -2.46 -17.80 -14.97
CA GLU A 109 -2.89 -16.48 -14.48
C GLU A 109 -1.93 -15.87 -13.43
N TYR A 110 -1.00 -16.67 -12.88
CA TYR A 110 -0.14 -16.28 -11.74
C TYR A 110 1.36 -16.30 -12.02
N ASP A 111 1.75 -16.37 -13.28
CA ASP A 111 3.12 -16.06 -13.64
C ASP A 111 3.34 -14.53 -13.56
N PHE A 112 3.95 -14.06 -12.46
CA PHE A 112 4.28 -12.65 -12.26
C PHE A 112 5.25 -12.09 -13.29
N ASP A 113 5.90 -12.94 -14.09
CA ASP A 113 6.79 -12.54 -15.16
C ASP A 113 6.07 -12.47 -16.50
N ARG A 114 4.87 -13.05 -16.58
CA ARG A 114 4.06 -12.99 -17.80
C ARG A 114 3.56 -11.55 -18.00
N PRO A 115 3.90 -10.91 -19.11
CA PRO A 115 3.41 -9.57 -19.40
C PRO A 115 1.90 -9.57 -19.59
N THR A 116 1.26 -8.47 -19.25
CA THR A 116 -0.13 -8.24 -19.62
C THR A 116 -0.27 -8.32 -21.14
N GLU A 117 -1.39 -8.83 -21.63
CA GLU A 117 -1.64 -9.00 -23.06
C GLU A 117 -1.41 -7.70 -23.85
N GLY A 118 -0.60 -7.79 -24.90
CA GLY A 118 -0.24 -6.66 -25.75
C GLY A 118 0.91 -5.80 -25.20
N PHE A 119 1.60 -6.24 -24.14
CA PHE A 119 2.82 -5.63 -23.62
C PHE A 119 4.03 -6.54 -23.79
N ALA A 120 5.22 -5.95 -23.83
CA ALA A 120 6.47 -6.68 -23.77
C ALA A 120 6.78 -7.14 -22.34
N SER A 121 7.69 -8.10 -22.17
CA SER A 121 8.15 -8.49 -20.85
C SER A 121 9.00 -7.37 -20.21
N VAL A 122 8.91 -7.22 -18.88
CA VAL A 122 9.74 -6.26 -18.14
C VAL A 122 11.21 -6.59 -18.27
N ALA A 123 11.56 -7.89 -18.34
CA ALA A 123 12.95 -8.33 -18.54
C ALA A 123 13.52 -7.85 -19.88
N ASP A 124 12.74 -7.93 -20.96
CA ASP A 124 13.13 -7.43 -22.27
C ASP A 124 13.28 -5.91 -22.30
N ALA A 125 12.39 -5.18 -21.59
CA ALA A 125 12.49 -3.73 -21.47
C ALA A 125 13.75 -3.31 -20.70
N ILE A 126 14.09 -4.02 -19.62
CA ILE A 126 15.32 -3.80 -18.84
C ILE A 126 16.55 -4.00 -19.73
N GLU A 127 16.55 -5.03 -20.61
CA GLU A 127 17.65 -5.26 -21.52
C GLU A 127 17.79 -4.14 -22.56
N ASP A 128 16.69 -3.63 -23.11
CA ASP A 128 16.74 -2.48 -24.01
C ASP A 128 17.27 -1.22 -23.31
N ILE A 129 16.85 -0.94 -22.07
CA ILE A 129 17.40 0.16 -21.25
C ILE A 129 18.90 -0.03 -21.01
N ARG A 130 19.36 -1.27 -20.72
CA ARG A 130 20.79 -1.59 -20.53
C ARG A 130 21.60 -1.31 -21.81
N GLN A 131 21.01 -1.54 -22.96
CA GLN A 131 21.62 -1.26 -24.27
C GLN A 131 21.54 0.22 -24.67
N GLY A 132 21.02 1.11 -23.81
CA GLY A 132 20.85 2.53 -24.08
C GLY A 132 19.69 2.86 -25.02
N LYS A 133 18.75 1.93 -25.21
CA LYS A 133 17.54 2.16 -25.99
C LYS A 133 16.44 2.75 -25.13
N MET A 134 15.41 3.29 -25.79
CA MET A 134 14.18 3.76 -25.18
C MET A 134 13.14 2.65 -25.12
N VAL A 135 12.23 2.77 -24.14
CA VAL A 135 11.00 1.99 -24.03
C VAL A 135 9.82 2.95 -23.82
N VAL A 136 8.63 2.51 -24.18
CA VAL A 136 7.38 3.19 -23.81
C VAL A 136 6.86 2.57 -22.53
N VAL A 137 6.59 3.36 -21.53
CA VAL A 137 6.01 2.92 -20.26
C VAL A 137 4.65 3.58 -20.11
N VAL A 138 3.61 2.78 -19.84
CA VAL A 138 2.25 3.29 -19.63
C VAL A 138 1.80 3.07 -18.18
N ASP A 139 1.02 4.00 -17.67
CA ASP A 139 0.41 3.90 -16.37
C ASP A 139 -1.04 3.37 -16.45
N ASP A 140 -1.76 3.42 -15.32
CA ASP A 140 -3.12 2.94 -15.20
C ASP A 140 -4.11 3.92 -15.86
N GLU A 141 -5.20 3.38 -16.44
CA GLU A 141 -6.29 4.18 -17.02
C GLU A 141 -6.96 5.10 -15.99
N ASP A 142 -6.97 4.69 -14.71
CA ASP A 142 -7.54 5.45 -13.59
C ASP A 142 -6.56 6.49 -13.02
N ARG A 143 -5.31 6.60 -13.55
CA ARG A 143 -4.28 7.54 -13.09
C ARG A 143 -4.12 8.70 -14.09
N GLU A 144 -3.03 8.76 -14.86
CA GLU A 144 -2.81 9.74 -15.95
C GLU A 144 -3.36 9.22 -17.27
N ASN A 145 -3.37 7.88 -17.41
CA ASN A 145 -3.71 7.19 -18.65
C ASN A 145 -2.83 7.66 -19.82
N GLU A 146 -1.52 7.77 -19.57
CA GLU A 146 -0.52 8.30 -20.49
C GLU A 146 0.61 7.29 -20.70
N GLY A 147 1.52 7.59 -21.61
CA GLY A 147 2.70 6.80 -21.84
C GLY A 147 3.91 7.69 -22.09
N ASP A 148 5.02 7.35 -21.43
CA ASP A 148 6.27 8.09 -21.53
C ASP A 148 7.32 7.32 -22.31
N LEU A 149 8.11 8.08 -23.10
CA LEU A 149 9.41 7.62 -23.59
C LEU A 149 10.39 7.63 -22.42
N ILE A 150 10.91 6.47 -22.06
CA ILE A 150 11.83 6.30 -20.93
C ILE A 150 13.14 5.71 -21.41
N MET A 151 14.27 6.27 -20.94
CA MET A 151 15.61 5.73 -21.11
C MET A 151 16.53 6.09 -19.94
N ALA A 152 17.65 5.38 -19.80
CA ALA A 152 18.67 5.74 -18.82
C ALA A 152 19.38 7.04 -19.23
N ALA A 153 19.50 7.98 -18.28
CA ALA A 153 20.06 9.31 -18.55
C ALA A 153 21.53 9.26 -19.00
N GLN A 154 22.33 8.32 -18.50
CA GLN A 154 23.73 8.15 -18.89
C GLN A 154 23.91 7.70 -20.36
N ALA A 155 22.85 7.22 -21.00
CA ALA A 155 22.83 6.83 -22.41
C ALA A 155 22.26 7.92 -23.32
N ALA A 156 22.03 9.13 -22.83
CA ALA A 156 21.49 10.23 -23.61
C ALA A 156 22.41 10.61 -24.77
N THR A 157 21.85 10.70 -25.98
CA THR A 157 22.53 11.23 -27.16
C THR A 157 21.72 12.35 -27.80
N PRO A 158 22.32 13.21 -28.63
CA PRO A 158 21.55 14.23 -29.37
C PRO A 158 20.44 13.61 -30.24
N GLU A 159 20.66 12.43 -30.83
CA GLU A 159 19.69 11.73 -31.66
C GLU A 159 18.52 11.22 -30.82
N ALA A 160 18.79 10.61 -29.66
CA ALA A 160 17.77 10.15 -28.72
C ALA A 160 16.93 11.34 -28.21
N MET A 161 17.58 12.45 -27.88
CA MET A 161 16.91 13.66 -27.44
C MET A 161 16.07 14.30 -28.56
N ALA A 162 16.57 14.28 -29.80
CA ALA A 162 15.80 14.74 -30.96
C ALA A 162 14.55 13.87 -31.19
N PHE A 163 14.66 12.58 -30.99
CA PHE A 163 13.53 11.65 -31.07
C PHE A 163 12.48 11.96 -29.97
N ILE A 164 12.92 12.13 -28.72
CA ILE A 164 12.04 12.47 -27.60
C ILE A 164 11.29 13.78 -27.86
N VAL A 165 11.99 14.84 -28.29
CA VAL A 165 11.39 16.15 -28.55
C VAL A 165 10.45 16.12 -29.76
N LYS A 166 10.69 15.23 -30.73
CA LYS A 166 9.83 15.08 -31.91
C LYS A 166 8.48 14.41 -31.59
N HIS A 167 8.48 13.45 -30.67
CA HIS A 167 7.34 12.57 -30.42
C HIS A 167 6.68 12.82 -29.05
N GLY A 168 7.33 13.59 -28.18
CA GLY A 168 6.81 13.91 -26.84
C GLY A 168 6.39 15.36 -26.69
N THR A 169 5.91 15.68 -25.49
CA THR A 169 5.49 17.04 -25.10
C THR A 169 6.62 18.08 -25.20
N GLY A 170 7.88 17.63 -25.23
CA GLY A 170 9.05 18.49 -25.15
C GLY A 170 9.37 18.97 -23.73
N ILE A 171 8.58 18.62 -22.73
CA ILE A 171 8.89 18.77 -21.31
C ILE A 171 9.75 17.58 -20.91
N VAL A 172 11.06 17.71 -21.19
CA VAL A 172 11.99 16.61 -20.90
C VAL A 172 12.32 16.61 -19.43
N CYS A 173 11.86 15.57 -18.74
CA CYS A 173 12.09 15.35 -17.32
C CYS A 173 13.25 14.39 -17.09
N VAL A 174 13.97 14.59 -15.98
CA VAL A 174 15.05 13.71 -15.51
C VAL A 174 14.78 13.33 -14.06
N ALA A 175 14.30 12.11 -13.85
CA ALA A 175 14.07 11.60 -12.51
C ALA A 175 15.40 11.15 -11.87
N MET A 176 15.63 11.57 -10.63
CA MET A 176 16.84 11.25 -9.88
C MET A 176 16.58 11.21 -8.38
N LYS A 177 17.46 10.55 -7.65
CA LYS A 177 17.33 10.40 -6.20
C LYS A 177 17.46 11.73 -5.47
N GLY A 178 16.83 11.83 -4.30
CA GLY A 178 16.90 13.01 -3.43
C GLY A 178 18.34 13.37 -3.03
N GLU A 179 19.18 12.36 -2.77
CA GLU A 179 20.62 12.53 -2.44
C GLU A 179 21.40 13.24 -3.55
N ASP A 180 21.12 12.91 -4.82
CA ASP A 180 21.77 13.56 -5.95
C ASP A 180 21.27 14.99 -6.16
N LEU A 181 19.99 15.25 -5.97
CA LEU A 181 19.43 16.60 -5.99
C LEU A 181 20.03 17.48 -4.88
N GLU A 182 20.22 16.94 -3.69
CA GLU A 182 20.89 17.61 -2.57
C GLU A 182 22.37 17.87 -2.89
N ARG A 183 23.09 16.88 -3.41
CA ARG A 183 24.48 16.99 -3.84
C ARG A 183 24.66 18.08 -4.88
N LEU A 184 23.75 18.18 -5.84
CA LEU A 184 23.75 19.19 -6.89
C LEU A 184 23.09 20.51 -6.45
N GLN A 185 22.56 20.58 -5.23
CA GLN A 185 21.83 21.73 -4.68
C GLN A 185 20.68 22.19 -5.60
N ILE A 186 19.94 21.25 -6.18
CA ILE A 186 18.77 21.51 -7.02
C ILE A 186 17.53 21.42 -6.13
N PRO A 187 16.95 22.55 -5.67
CA PRO A 187 15.81 22.56 -4.78
C PRO A 187 14.50 22.24 -5.52
N LEU A 188 13.47 21.83 -4.77
CA LEU A 188 12.11 21.75 -5.28
C LEU A 188 11.64 23.12 -5.78
N MET A 189 10.82 23.13 -6.83
CA MET A 189 10.22 24.34 -7.41
C MET A 189 9.25 24.98 -6.41
N VAL A 190 8.48 24.17 -5.72
CA VAL A 190 7.61 24.55 -4.60
C VAL A 190 7.82 23.56 -3.46
N ASN A 191 7.57 23.97 -2.22
CA ASN A 191 7.67 23.03 -1.10
C ASN A 191 6.48 22.04 -1.11
N GLU A 192 6.64 20.89 -0.45
CA GLU A 192 5.66 19.78 -0.48
C GLU A 192 4.25 20.21 0.00
N LYS A 193 4.13 21.22 0.86
CA LYS A 193 2.85 21.69 1.39
C LYS A 193 2.12 22.66 0.45
N GLU A 194 2.87 23.27 -0.45
CA GLU A 194 2.38 24.24 -1.44
C GLU A 194 2.23 23.60 -2.83
N ASN A 195 2.55 22.31 -2.95
CA ASN A 195 2.41 21.59 -4.21
C ASN A 195 0.92 21.29 -4.45
N GLU A 196 0.31 22.02 -5.40
CA GLU A 196 -1.08 21.88 -5.83
C GLU A 196 -1.23 20.96 -7.06
N GLU A 197 -0.13 20.36 -7.55
CA GLU A 197 -0.19 19.40 -8.64
C GLU A 197 -0.97 18.15 -8.18
N GLN A 198 -1.87 17.67 -9.04
CA GLN A 198 -2.88 16.65 -8.71
C GLN A 198 -2.28 15.35 -8.15
N LEU A 199 -1.12 14.93 -8.62
CA LEU A 199 -0.41 13.72 -8.21
C LEU A 199 0.78 13.99 -7.29
N CYS A 200 0.94 15.26 -6.88
CA CYS A 200 2.03 15.74 -6.04
C CYS A 200 3.41 15.39 -6.62
N THR A 201 3.58 15.54 -7.94
CA THR A 201 4.86 15.34 -8.62
C THR A 201 5.88 16.35 -8.12
N ALA A 202 7.03 15.86 -7.70
CA ALA A 202 8.05 16.66 -7.03
C ALA A 202 8.98 17.33 -8.04
N PHE A 203 8.49 18.35 -8.75
CA PHE A 203 9.27 19.17 -9.67
C PHE A 203 10.32 19.97 -8.91
N THR A 204 11.52 20.04 -9.49
CA THR A 204 12.59 20.91 -9.02
C THR A 204 12.74 22.12 -9.93
N VAL A 205 13.59 23.08 -9.53
CA VAL A 205 13.98 24.17 -10.44
C VAL A 205 14.62 23.58 -11.70
N THR A 206 14.28 24.13 -12.85
CA THR A 206 14.83 23.71 -14.15
C THR A 206 16.30 24.09 -14.28
N VAL A 207 17.05 23.29 -15.03
CA VAL A 207 18.50 23.49 -15.20
C VAL A 207 18.95 23.32 -16.65
N ASP A 208 20.08 23.91 -16.96
CA ASP A 208 20.92 23.62 -18.14
C ASP A 208 22.38 23.44 -17.71
N ALA A 209 23.12 22.56 -18.38
CA ALA A 209 24.56 22.49 -18.17
C ALA A 209 25.22 23.83 -18.51
N ARG A 210 26.23 24.22 -17.73
CA ARG A 210 26.95 25.46 -17.93
C ARG A 210 27.90 25.37 -19.11
N GLU A 211 28.55 24.24 -19.25
CA GLU A 211 29.51 23.96 -20.32
C GLU A 211 28.90 23.02 -21.36
N GLY A 212 29.35 23.13 -22.61
CA GLY A 212 28.87 22.28 -23.71
C GLY A 212 27.46 22.60 -24.21
N THR A 213 26.85 23.70 -23.75
CA THR A 213 25.53 24.15 -24.19
C THR A 213 25.56 25.56 -24.78
N THR A 214 24.65 25.85 -25.69
CA THR A 214 24.41 27.18 -26.26
C THR A 214 23.25 27.87 -25.54
N THR A 215 22.03 27.76 -26.08
CA THR A 215 20.81 28.32 -25.47
C THR A 215 20.12 27.37 -24.53
N GLY A 216 20.55 26.12 -24.47
CA GLY A 216 19.95 25.06 -23.65
C GLY A 216 18.79 24.29 -24.32
N VAL A 217 18.29 24.75 -25.46
CA VAL A 217 17.02 24.25 -26.06
C VAL A 217 17.26 23.13 -27.07
N SER A 218 18.40 23.15 -27.80
CA SER A 218 18.67 22.15 -28.84
C SER A 218 18.75 20.72 -28.27
N ALA A 219 18.51 19.72 -29.10
CA ALA A 219 18.65 18.30 -28.70
C ALA A 219 20.08 18.03 -28.17
N SER A 220 21.10 18.66 -28.76
CA SER A 220 22.48 18.54 -28.27
C SER A 220 22.68 19.19 -26.90
N ASP A 221 22.12 20.37 -26.68
CA ASP A 221 22.22 21.07 -25.39
C ASP A 221 21.49 20.31 -24.28
N ARG A 222 20.29 19.78 -24.59
CA ARG A 222 19.52 18.97 -23.65
C ARG A 222 20.22 17.66 -23.33
N ALA A 223 20.79 16.97 -24.31
CA ALA A 223 21.58 15.76 -24.09
C ALA A 223 22.80 16.05 -23.20
N ALA A 224 23.53 17.14 -23.45
CA ALA A 224 24.64 17.54 -22.60
C ALA A 224 24.21 17.82 -21.15
N THR A 225 23.05 18.46 -20.95
CA THR A 225 22.50 18.73 -19.62
C THR A 225 22.10 17.44 -18.91
N VAL A 226 21.46 16.52 -19.60
CA VAL A 226 21.04 15.21 -19.05
C VAL A 226 22.26 14.38 -18.65
N LEU A 227 23.29 14.31 -19.50
CA LEU A 227 24.55 13.63 -19.17
C LEU A 227 25.25 14.25 -17.96
N ALA A 228 25.23 15.60 -17.84
CA ALA A 228 25.76 16.27 -16.66
C ALA A 228 24.97 15.94 -15.39
N LEU A 229 23.62 15.84 -15.46
CA LEU A 229 22.79 15.42 -14.32
C LEU A 229 23.07 13.97 -13.90
N ALA A 230 23.31 13.08 -14.85
CA ALA A 230 23.61 11.67 -14.58
C ALA A 230 25.05 11.46 -14.05
N SER A 231 25.95 12.42 -14.25
CA SER A 231 27.36 12.29 -13.84
C SER A 231 27.52 12.45 -12.32
N ARG A 232 28.23 11.50 -11.70
CA ARG A 232 28.60 11.57 -10.28
C ARG A 232 29.64 12.65 -9.98
N ASP A 233 30.41 13.08 -10.98
CA ASP A 233 31.45 14.08 -10.85
C ASP A 233 30.91 15.51 -10.90
N SER A 234 29.69 15.70 -11.39
CA SER A 234 29.02 16.99 -11.51
C SER A 234 28.80 17.65 -10.15
N LYS A 235 28.92 18.97 -10.14
CA LYS A 235 28.84 19.85 -8.98
C LYS A 235 27.78 20.93 -9.17
N PRO A 236 27.29 21.59 -8.11
CA PRO A 236 26.24 22.62 -8.20
C PRO A 236 26.50 23.75 -9.20
N TYR A 237 27.76 24.15 -9.35
CA TYR A 237 28.13 25.23 -10.26
C TYR A 237 28.16 24.83 -11.74
N ASP A 238 28.08 23.54 -12.05
CA ASP A 238 28.04 23.06 -13.45
C ASP A 238 26.68 23.32 -14.10
N PHE A 239 25.71 23.78 -13.34
CA PHE A 239 24.35 24.04 -13.82
C PHE A 239 23.97 25.52 -13.76
N LYS A 240 23.29 25.98 -14.80
CA LYS A 240 22.57 27.26 -14.87
C LYS A 240 21.13 27.01 -14.39
N ARG A 241 20.52 27.99 -13.75
CA ARG A 241 19.14 28.00 -13.27
C ARG A 241 18.51 29.35 -13.54
N PRO A 242 17.32 29.43 -14.17
CA PRO A 242 16.56 28.33 -14.75
C PRO A 242 17.22 27.75 -16.00
N GLY A 243 16.69 26.62 -16.49
CA GLY A 243 17.10 25.96 -17.74
C GLY A 243 15.92 25.32 -18.45
N HIS A 244 16.18 24.30 -19.29
CA HIS A 244 15.18 23.66 -20.16
C HIS A 244 15.03 22.17 -19.89
N ILE A 245 15.76 21.61 -18.93
CA ILE A 245 15.55 20.25 -18.40
C ILE A 245 14.91 20.35 -17.03
N PHE A 246 13.97 19.45 -16.75
CA PHE A 246 13.14 19.41 -15.56
C PHE A 246 13.55 18.23 -14.66
N PRO A 247 14.47 18.41 -13.68
CA PRO A 247 14.76 17.34 -12.74
C PRO A 247 13.54 17.08 -11.83
N LEU A 248 13.26 15.80 -11.59
CA LEU A 248 12.19 15.34 -10.72
C LEU A 248 12.77 14.53 -9.56
N LYS A 249 12.26 14.77 -8.35
CA LYS A 249 12.65 14.00 -7.19
C LYS A 249 11.94 12.65 -7.17
N TYR A 250 12.72 11.58 -7.35
CA TYR A 250 12.28 10.20 -7.19
C TYR A 250 11.82 9.94 -5.76
N ARG A 251 10.73 9.21 -5.59
CA ARG A 251 10.25 8.76 -4.28
C ARG A 251 10.87 7.42 -3.92
N GLU A 252 11.61 7.39 -2.80
CA GLU A 252 12.27 6.16 -2.33
C GLU A 252 11.26 5.00 -2.22
N GLY A 253 11.67 3.82 -2.74
CA GLY A 253 10.79 2.67 -2.92
C GLY A 253 10.26 2.52 -4.35
N GLY A 254 10.38 3.55 -5.18
CA GLY A 254 10.05 3.53 -6.61
C GLY A 254 8.59 3.23 -6.90
N VAL A 255 8.32 2.48 -7.97
CA VAL A 255 6.95 2.12 -8.38
C VAL A 255 6.19 1.34 -7.32
N LEU A 256 6.88 0.73 -6.35
CA LEU A 256 6.25 0.06 -5.21
C LEU A 256 5.67 1.05 -4.19
N LYS A 257 6.14 2.30 -4.22
CA LYS A 257 5.67 3.38 -3.34
C LYS A 257 4.74 4.36 -4.06
N ARG A 258 5.05 4.70 -5.31
CA ARG A 258 4.25 5.55 -6.18
C ARG A 258 4.32 5.00 -7.61
N ALA A 259 3.20 4.49 -8.10
CA ALA A 259 3.10 3.87 -9.43
C ALA A 259 3.08 4.93 -10.55
N GLY A 260 4.15 5.73 -10.67
CA GLY A 260 4.29 6.82 -11.64
C GLY A 260 5.51 6.65 -12.56
N HIS A 261 5.52 7.39 -13.67
CA HIS A 261 6.58 7.36 -14.69
C HIS A 261 7.93 7.83 -14.12
N THR A 262 7.92 8.81 -13.20
CA THR A 262 9.12 9.26 -12.47
C THR A 262 9.83 8.11 -11.78
N GLU A 263 9.06 7.31 -11.03
CA GLU A 263 9.59 6.15 -10.32
C GLU A 263 9.99 5.03 -11.29
N ALA A 264 9.19 4.78 -12.31
CA ALA A 264 9.46 3.75 -13.31
C ALA A 264 10.78 3.99 -14.04
N SER A 265 11.11 5.25 -14.38
CA SER A 265 12.33 5.59 -15.12
C SER A 265 13.61 5.28 -14.33
N VAL A 266 13.62 5.61 -13.03
CA VAL A 266 14.75 5.30 -12.14
C VAL A 266 14.83 3.81 -11.85
N ASP A 267 13.69 3.17 -11.58
CA ASP A 267 13.63 1.73 -11.31
C ASP A 267 14.18 0.91 -12.49
N LEU A 268 13.79 1.23 -13.71
CA LEU A 268 14.29 0.58 -14.91
C LEU A 268 15.80 0.78 -15.09
N ALA A 269 16.33 1.99 -14.83
CA ALA A 269 17.77 2.24 -14.86
C ALA A 269 18.50 1.38 -13.82
N VAL A 270 18.02 1.33 -12.58
CA VAL A 270 18.60 0.51 -11.50
C VAL A 270 18.54 -0.98 -11.83
N LEU A 271 17.40 -1.48 -12.32
CA LEU A 271 17.23 -2.88 -12.71
C LEU A 271 18.13 -3.26 -13.91
N ALA A 272 18.43 -2.30 -14.77
CA ALA A 272 19.40 -2.47 -15.85
C ALA A 272 20.87 -2.45 -15.37
N GLY A 273 21.14 -2.16 -14.08
CA GLY A 273 22.48 -2.04 -13.50
C GLY A 273 23.18 -0.72 -13.86
N LEU A 274 22.41 0.32 -14.16
CA LEU A 274 22.86 1.65 -14.54
C LEU A 274 22.70 2.64 -13.38
N ASP A 275 23.23 3.86 -13.54
CA ASP A 275 23.05 4.91 -12.54
C ASP A 275 21.55 5.26 -12.35
N PRO A 276 21.11 5.58 -11.13
CA PRO A 276 19.69 5.76 -10.78
C PRO A 276 19.14 7.10 -11.28
N VAL A 277 19.30 7.37 -12.57
CA VAL A 277 18.84 8.58 -13.24
C VAL A 277 18.16 8.19 -14.55
N GLY A 278 16.89 8.53 -14.69
CA GLY A 278 16.08 8.21 -15.86
C GLY A 278 15.54 9.44 -16.57
N ILE A 279 15.53 9.42 -17.90
CA ILE A 279 14.79 10.40 -18.72
C ILE A 279 13.36 9.89 -18.85
N LEU A 280 12.42 10.81 -18.84
CA LEU A 280 11.02 10.56 -19.18
C LEU A 280 10.41 11.78 -19.88
N CYS A 281 9.53 11.51 -20.83
CA CYS A 281 8.77 12.53 -21.56
C CYS A 281 7.52 11.89 -22.14
N GLU A 282 6.38 12.49 -21.88
CA GLU A 282 5.08 12.01 -22.31
C GLU A 282 4.94 12.04 -23.83
N VAL A 283 4.37 10.99 -24.42
CA VAL A 283 4.11 10.88 -25.88
C VAL A 283 2.84 11.63 -26.23
N VAL A 284 2.92 12.44 -27.29
CA VAL A 284 1.79 13.19 -27.86
C VAL A 284 1.33 12.61 -29.20
N ASP A 285 0.06 12.75 -29.51
CA ASP A 285 -0.51 12.47 -30.82
C ASP A 285 -0.27 13.65 -31.78
N GLU A 286 -0.51 13.48 -33.07
CA GLU A 286 -0.26 14.49 -34.12
C GLU A 286 -1.03 15.81 -33.90
N ASP A 287 -2.16 15.76 -33.22
CA ASP A 287 -2.97 16.93 -32.88
C ASP A 287 -2.52 17.65 -31.60
N GLY A 288 -1.47 17.14 -30.92
CA GLY A 288 -0.94 17.67 -29.67
C GLY A 288 -1.68 17.18 -28.43
N SER A 289 -2.67 16.29 -28.56
CA SER A 289 -3.28 15.61 -27.40
C SER A 289 -2.36 14.50 -26.88
N MET A 290 -2.61 14.08 -25.61
CA MET A 290 -1.83 12.98 -25.02
C MET A 290 -2.18 11.67 -25.69
N ALA A 291 -1.17 10.94 -26.16
CA ALA A 291 -1.36 9.63 -26.77
C ALA A 291 -1.86 8.61 -25.74
N ARG A 292 -2.96 7.90 -26.06
CA ARG A 292 -3.55 6.87 -25.20
C ARG A 292 -3.14 5.47 -25.66
N LEU A 293 -3.35 4.45 -24.81
CA LEU A 293 -2.85 3.10 -25.01
C LEU A 293 -3.01 2.54 -26.45
N PRO A 294 -4.15 2.68 -27.17
CA PRO A 294 -4.26 2.19 -28.54
C PRO A 294 -3.23 2.83 -29.49
N LYS A 295 -3.03 4.15 -29.38
CA LYS A 295 -2.07 4.92 -30.18
C LYS A 295 -0.62 4.63 -29.75
N LEU A 296 -0.37 4.52 -28.46
CA LEU A 296 0.94 4.15 -27.93
C LEU A 296 1.42 2.78 -28.43
N ARG A 297 0.51 1.82 -28.56
CA ARG A 297 0.82 0.49 -29.16
C ARG A 297 1.17 0.60 -30.64
N GLU A 298 0.44 1.41 -31.41
CA GLU A 298 0.75 1.67 -32.82
C GLU A 298 2.12 2.36 -32.95
N PHE A 299 2.36 3.40 -32.19
CA PHE A 299 3.61 4.14 -32.11
C PHE A 299 4.80 3.23 -31.75
N ALA A 300 4.68 2.48 -30.66
CA ALA A 300 5.73 1.57 -30.23
C ALA A 300 6.08 0.52 -31.32
N LYS A 301 5.06 0.03 -32.04
CA LYS A 301 5.27 -0.90 -33.17
C LYS A 301 5.94 -0.22 -34.36
N GLN A 302 5.55 1.01 -34.72
CA GLN A 302 6.12 1.76 -35.84
C GLN A 302 7.59 2.11 -35.59
N GLU A 303 7.90 2.54 -34.37
CA GLU A 303 9.26 2.94 -33.99
C GLU A 303 10.11 1.78 -33.45
N ASN A 304 9.57 0.55 -33.50
CA ASN A 304 10.24 -0.66 -32.99
C ASN A 304 10.69 -0.53 -31.52
N LEU A 305 9.85 0.08 -30.69
CA LEU A 305 10.05 0.23 -29.26
C LEU A 305 9.27 -0.84 -28.49
N LYS A 306 9.78 -1.26 -27.35
CA LYS A 306 9.01 -2.08 -26.41
C LYS A 306 8.08 -1.19 -25.62
N ILE A 307 6.88 -1.71 -25.36
CA ILE A 307 5.89 -1.06 -24.50
C ILE A 307 5.61 -1.96 -23.31
N ILE A 308 5.69 -1.41 -22.10
CA ILE A 308 5.39 -2.11 -20.84
C ILE A 308 4.43 -1.26 -19.99
N SER A 309 3.75 -1.89 -19.02
CA SER A 309 2.94 -1.18 -18.04
C SER A 309 3.67 -1.04 -16.70
N ILE A 310 3.39 0.05 -15.97
CA ILE A 310 3.87 0.23 -14.59
C ILE A 310 3.33 -0.90 -13.69
N ALA A 311 2.12 -1.40 -13.94
CA ALA A 311 1.56 -2.52 -13.21
C ALA A 311 2.42 -3.80 -13.35
N ASP A 312 2.93 -4.09 -14.56
CA ASP A 312 3.84 -5.22 -14.80
C ASP A 312 5.18 -5.02 -14.09
N LEU A 313 5.73 -3.79 -14.12
CA LEU A 313 6.96 -3.44 -13.42
C LEU A 313 6.79 -3.59 -11.89
N VAL A 314 5.66 -3.18 -11.33
CA VAL A 314 5.32 -3.39 -9.91
C VAL A 314 5.32 -4.88 -9.58
N ARG A 315 4.65 -5.73 -10.41
CA ARG A 315 4.64 -7.19 -10.21
C ARG A 315 6.03 -7.78 -10.28
N TYR A 316 6.82 -7.37 -11.26
CA TYR A 316 8.20 -7.81 -11.46
C TYR A 316 9.08 -7.52 -10.24
N ARG A 317 9.03 -6.29 -9.69
CA ARG A 317 9.78 -5.87 -8.51
C ARG A 317 9.32 -6.58 -7.24
N ARG A 318 8.00 -6.70 -7.01
CA ARG A 318 7.45 -7.43 -5.85
C ARG A 318 7.96 -8.85 -5.71
N LYS A 319 8.15 -9.53 -6.82
CA LYS A 319 8.69 -10.90 -6.84
C LYS A 319 10.18 -10.96 -6.43
N ARG A 320 10.95 -9.90 -6.72
CA ARG A 320 12.42 -9.89 -6.63
C ARG A 320 12.97 -9.07 -5.49
N ASP A 321 12.34 -7.94 -5.19
CA ASP A 321 12.84 -7.03 -4.16
C ASP A 321 12.58 -7.60 -2.76
N ARG A 322 13.53 -7.36 -1.86
CA ARG A 322 13.31 -7.59 -0.44
C ARG A 322 12.50 -6.43 0.14
N LEU A 323 11.27 -6.71 0.57
CA LEU A 323 10.34 -5.69 1.08
C LEU A 323 10.24 -5.67 2.60
N VAL A 324 10.85 -6.65 3.27
CA VAL A 324 10.78 -6.80 4.73
C VAL A 324 12.15 -7.09 5.32
N GLU A 325 12.37 -6.61 6.52
CA GLU A 325 13.51 -6.95 7.37
C GLU A 325 13.02 -7.41 8.73
N CYS A 326 13.66 -8.43 9.30
CA CYS A 326 13.42 -8.84 10.68
C CYS A 326 14.00 -7.77 11.62
N ALA A 327 13.17 -7.17 12.46
CA ALA A 327 13.54 -6.02 13.28
C ALA A 327 14.16 -6.39 14.64
N GLY A 328 14.51 -7.67 14.88
CA GLY A 328 15.13 -8.12 16.12
C GLY A 328 15.01 -9.62 16.36
N GLU A 329 15.52 -10.06 17.50
CA GLU A 329 15.43 -11.44 17.92
C GLU A 329 13.99 -11.83 18.29
N ALA A 330 13.66 -13.11 18.09
CA ALA A 330 12.37 -13.65 18.46
C ALA A 330 12.14 -13.61 19.96
N ALA A 331 10.96 -13.14 20.37
CA ALA A 331 10.56 -13.12 21.76
C ALA A 331 9.58 -14.25 22.07
N ARG A 332 9.80 -14.96 23.20
CA ARG A 332 8.80 -15.89 23.72
C ARG A 332 7.59 -15.12 24.20
N MET A 333 6.43 -15.41 23.64
CA MET A 333 5.15 -14.78 23.97
C MET A 333 4.14 -15.80 24.48
N PRO A 334 3.92 -15.89 25.80
CA PRO A 334 2.79 -16.65 26.34
C PRO A 334 1.48 -15.95 25.95
N THR A 335 0.55 -16.70 25.37
CA THR A 335 -0.78 -16.21 25.00
C THR A 335 -1.86 -17.02 25.68
N THR A 336 -3.13 -16.56 25.62
CA THR A 336 -4.29 -17.30 26.10
C THR A 336 -4.52 -18.62 25.35
N TRP A 337 -3.91 -18.77 24.18
CA TRP A 337 -3.99 -19.98 23.35
C TRP A 337 -2.77 -20.89 23.46
N GLY A 338 -1.72 -20.45 24.18
CA GLY A 338 -0.48 -21.19 24.37
C GLY A 338 0.75 -20.32 24.12
N PRO A 339 1.97 -20.87 24.28
CA PRO A 339 3.21 -20.15 24.04
C PRO A 339 3.58 -20.16 22.55
N PHE A 340 3.92 -18.98 22.03
CA PHE A 340 4.44 -18.75 20.68
C PHE A 340 5.78 -18.04 20.72
N GLN A 341 6.50 -18.05 19.60
CA GLN A 341 7.62 -17.16 19.33
C GLN A 341 7.10 -16.00 18.48
N ALA A 342 7.35 -14.78 18.93
CA ALA A 342 6.93 -13.57 18.22
C ALA A 342 8.12 -12.94 17.52
N TYR A 343 7.99 -12.74 16.20
CA TYR A 343 8.98 -12.06 15.35
C TYR A 343 8.41 -10.73 14.89
N CYS A 344 9.20 -9.65 14.99
CA CYS A 344 8.84 -8.35 14.43
C CYS A 344 9.50 -8.18 13.07
N TYR A 345 8.71 -7.79 12.07
CA TYR A 345 9.18 -7.48 10.73
C TYR A 345 8.82 -6.05 10.38
N ARG A 346 9.79 -5.30 9.86
CA ARG A 346 9.57 -3.94 9.36
C ARG A 346 9.49 -3.96 7.84
N SER A 347 8.46 -3.33 7.31
CA SER A 347 8.34 -3.06 5.87
C SER A 347 9.33 -1.96 5.47
N ILE A 348 10.12 -2.20 4.43
CA ILE A 348 11.07 -1.23 3.88
C ILE A 348 10.34 -0.10 3.15
N LEU A 349 9.12 -0.38 2.63
CA LEU A 349 8.36 0.57 1.83
C LEU A 349 7.76 1.73 2.64
N ASP A 350 7.30 1.45 3.87
CA ASP A 350 6.53 2.41 4.68
C ASP A 350 6.93 2.45 6.15
N GLY A 351 7.89 1.60 6.56
CA GLY A 351 8.35 1.49 7.93
C GLY A 351 7.35 0.84 8.90
N ILE A 352 6.21 0.35 8.41
CA ILE A 352 5.22 -0.32 9.26
C ILE A 352 5.81 -1.63 9.80
N GLU A 353 5.62 -1.85 11.08
CA GLU A 353 6.03 -3.08 11.75
C GLU A 353 4.88 -4.08 11.77
N HIS A 354 5.15 -5.30 11.33
CA HIS A 354 4.25 -6.44 11.31
C HIS A 354 4.73 -7.48 12.32
N ILE A 355 3.84 -8.38 12.75
CA ILE A 355 4.22 -9.43 13.68
C ILE A 355 3.92 -10.82 13.10
N ALA A 356 4.85 -11.75 13.27
CA ALA A 356 4.65 -13.17 13.00
C ALA A 356 4.69 -13.95 14.31
N MET A 357 3.63 -14.71 14.59
CA MET A 357 3.50 -15.62 15.71
C MET A 357 3.80 -17.03 15.22
N VAL A 358 4.89 -17.61 15.68
CA VAL A 358 5.38 -18.92 15.24
C VAL A 358 5.23 -19.95 16.35
N LYS A 359 4.67 -21.10 16.03
CA LYS A 359 4.57 -22.27 16.89
C LYS A 359 5.41 -23.40 16.35
N GLY A 360 6.19 -24.02 17.22
CA GLY A 360 7.05 -25.14 16.87
C GLY A 360 8.22 -24.77 15.95
N ASP A 361 8.92 -25.78 15.44
CA ASP A 361 9.99 -25.63 14.49
C ASP A 361 9.44 -25.70 13.05
N ILE A 362 9.79 -24.72 12.23
CA ILE A 362 9.37 -24.69 10.82
C ILE A 362 10.08 -25.79 10.00
N GLY A 363 11.30 -26.20 10.42
CA GLY A 363 12.03 -27.33 9.84
C GLY A 363 12.28 -27.15 8.34
N ASP A 364 11.81 -28.11 7.53
CA ASP A 364 11.95 -28.11 6.07
C ASP A 364 11.02 -27.11 5.34
N GLY A 365 10.12 -26.46 6.07
CA GLY A 365 9.16 -25.51 5.51
C GLY A 365 7.97 -26.11 4.77
N GLN A 366 7.79 -27.43 4.81
CA GLN A 366 6.73 -28.10 4.05
C GLN A 366 5.42 -28.19 4.87
N ASP A 367 4.29 -28.02 4.19
CA ASP A 367 2.92 -28.18 4.73
C ASP A 367 2.63 -27.42 6.03
N ILE A 368 3.22 -26.24 6.17
CA ILE A 368 3.04 -25.40 7.35
C ILE A 368 1.60 -24.88 7.43
N LEU A 369 0.97 -24.99 8.59
CA LEU A 369 -0.33 -24.36 8.83
C LEU A 369 -0.15 -22.85 8.97
N VAL A 370 -0.72 -22.07 8.05
CA VAL A 370 -0.46 -20.63 7.94
C VAL A 370 -1.75 -19.82 7.98
N ARG A 371 -1.74 -18.74 8.77
CA ARG A 371 -2.71 -17.65 8.69
C ARG A 371 -2.04 -16.34 8.38
N VAL A 372 -2.44 -15.68 7.29
CA VAL A 372 -2.14 -14.27 7.06
C VAL A 372 -3.36 -13.46 7.48
N HIS A 373 -3.27 -12.76 8.61
CA HIS A 373 -4.35 -11.99 9.20
C HIS A 373 -4.15 -10.49 8.90
N SER A 374 -5.16 -9.86 8.30
CA SER A 374 -5.16 -8.41 8.09
C SER A 374 -5.76 -7.72 9.30
N GLU A 375 -5.05 -6.72 9.84
CA GLU A 375 -5.47 -5.92 10.99
C GLU A 375 -6.92 -5.45 10.88
N CYS A 376 -7.64 -5.60 11.98
CA CYS A 376 -8.97 -5.08 12.19
C CYS A 376 -9.11 -4.65 13.65
N LEU A 377 -8.67 -3.43 13.98
CA LEU A 377 -8.63 -2.91 15.35
C LEU A 377 -9.95 -3.10 16.10
N THR A 378 -11.07 -2.81 15.41
CA THR A 378 -12.40 -2.93 16.03
C THR A 378 -12.79 -4.37 16.34
N GLY A 379 -12.46 -5.32 15.47
CA GLY A 379 -12.77 -6.74 15.66
C GLY A 379 -11.76 -7.45 16.56
N ASP A 380 -10.48 -7.21 16.33
CA ASP A 380 -9.40 -7.96 16.98
C ASP A 380 -9.17 -7.52 18.43
N ILE A 381 -9.32 -6.20 18.73
CA ILE A 381 -9.05 -5.65 20.05
C ILE A 381 -10.33 -5.32 20.81
N PHE A 382 -11.32 -4.66 20.15
CA PHE A 382 -12.53 -4.21 20.81
C PHE A 382 -13.69 -5.23 20.73
N GLY A 383 -13.48 -6.39 20.08
CA GLY A 383 -14.49 -7.44 19.99
C GLY A 383 -15.77 -7.00 19.27
N SER A 384 -15.65 -6.13 18.25
CA SER A 384 -16.81 -5.64 17.49
C SER A 384 -17.59 -6.81 16.88
N ALA A 385 -18.89 -6.87 17.15
CA ALA A 385 -19.79 -7.86 16.58
C ALA A 385 -20.16 -7.61 15.11
N ARG A 386 -19.77 -6.46 14.53
CA ARG A 386 -20.04 -6.13 13.12
C ARG A 386 -19.27 -7.00 12.13
N CYS A 387 -18.19 -7.64 12.56
CA CYS A 387 -17.34 -8.51 11.73
C CYS A 387 -16.98 -9.80 12.49
N ASP A 388 -16.32 -10.71 11.79
CA ASP A 388 -15.84 -11.98 12.33
C ASP A 388 -14.32 -12.00 12.54
N CYS A 389 -13.62 -10.86 12.45
CA CYS A 389 -12.15 -10.79 12.42
C CYS A 389 -11.53 -11.33 13.71
N GLY A 390 -11.95 -10.84 14.89
CA GLY A 390 -11.42 -11.32 16.17
C GLY A 390 -11.65 -12.81 16.38
N ASN A 391 -12.83 -13.33 16.00
CA ASN A 391 -13.12 -14.78 16.07
C ASN A 391 -12.22 -15.57 15.11
N GLN A 392 -11.92 -15.06 13.91
CA GLN A 392 -10.98 -15.70 12.98
C GLN A 392 -9.55 -15.70 13.53
N LEU A 393 -9.12 -14.61 14.18
CA LEU A 393 -7.81 -14.51 14.82
C LEU A 393 -7.68 -15.56 15.94
N ALA A 394 -8.64 -15.58 16.84
CA ALA A 394 -8.68 -16.53 17.95
C ALA A 394 -8.68 -17.99 17.47
N LEU A 395 -9.53 -18.31 16.50
CA LEU A 395 -9.63 -19.65 15.92
C LEU A 395 -8.31 -20.07 15.24
N ALA A 396 -7.67 -19.17 14.49
CA ALA A 396 -6.40 -19.45 13.84
C ALA A 396 -5.28 -19.73 14.86
N MET A 397 -5.19 -18.95 15.94
CA MET A 397 -4.23 -19.18 17.02
C MET A 397 -4.44 -20.53 17.72
N GLN A 398 -5.70 -20.90 17.99
CA GLN A 398 -6.06 -22.19 18.58
C GLN A 398 -5.70 -23.37 17.67
N MET A 399 -5.98 -23.26 16.37
CA MET A 399 -5.67 -24.30 15.40
C MET A 399 -4.16 -24.50 15.26
N ILE A 400 -3.37 -23.43 15.23
CA ILE A 400 -1.92 -23.52 15.17
C ILE A 400 -1.36 -24.14 16.47
N GLU A 401 -1.91 -23.77 17.64
CA GLU A 401 -1.50 -24.37 18.91
C GLU A 401 -1.80 -25.86 18.94
N ALA A 402 -2.98 -26.27 18.49
CA ALA A 402 -3.40 -27.68 18.45
C ALA A 402 -2.56 -28.51 17.47
N GLU A 403 -2.18 -27.94 16.31
CA GLU A 403 -1.29 -28.57 15.33
C GLU A 403 0.15 -28.69 15.87
N GLY A 404 0.54 -27.81 16.80
CA GLY A 404 1.89 -27.75 17.36
C GLY A 404 2.96 -27.16 16.44
N ARG A 405 2.62 -26.84 15.18
CA ARG A 405 3.51 -26.28 14.16
C ARG A 405 2.73 -25.34 13.22
N GLY A 406 3.15 -24.10 13.12
CA GLY A 406 2.48 -23.15 12.22
C GLY A 406 2.87 -21.71 12.42
N VAL A 407 2.35 -20.85 11.56
CA VAL A 407 2.66 -19.41 11.53
C VAL A 407 1.38 -18.58 11.37
N LEU A 408 1.20 -17.58 12.23
CA LEU A 408 0.25 -16.50 12.01
C LEU A 408 1.00 -15.21 11.73
N VAL A 409 0.83 -14.63 10.53
CA VAL A 409 1.34 -13.30 10.19
C VAL A 409 0.22 -12.28 10.37
N TYR A 410 0.40 -11.31 11.25
CA TYR A 410 -0.51 -10.21 11.48
C TYR A 410 -0.02 -8.96 10.74
N LEU A 411 -0.72 -8.60 9.67
CA LEU A 411 -0.39 -7.45 8.82
C LEU A 411 -1.08 -6.20 9.34
N ARG A 412 -0.29 -5.25 9.87
CA ARG A 412 -0.73 -3.93 10.28
C ARG A 412 -0.92 -3.02 9.06
N GLY A 413 -1.66 -1.92 9.25
CA GLY A 413 -1.97 -1.00 8.15
C GLY A 413 -3.08 -1.48 7.19
N HIS A 414 -3.63 -2.69 7.40
CA HIS A 414 -4.70 -3.27 6.57
C HIS A 414 -6.12 -2.94 7.06
N GLU A 415 -6.25 -1.99 7.98
CA GLU A 415 -7.52 -1.57 8.57
C GLU A 415 -8.53 -1.14 7.49
N GLY A 416 -9.78 -1.60 7.62
CA GLY A 416 -10.82 -1.28 6.66
C GLY A 416 -10.53 -1.73 5.22
N ARG A 417 -9.69 -2.76 5.01
CA ARG A 417 -9.15 -3.22 3.72
C ARG A 417 -8.18 -2.23 3.08
N GLY A 418 -7.39 -1.55 3.92
CA GLY A 418 -6.38 -0.59 3.50
C GLY A 418 -6.85 0.86 3.45
N ILE A 419 -8.16 1.14 3.64
CA ILE A 419 -8.68 2.52 3.65
C ILE A 419 -8.42 3.26 4.96
N GLY A 420 -7.95 2.57 6.01
CA GLY A 420 -7.67 3.12 7.31
C GLY A 420 -8.89 3.23 8.24
N LEU A 421 -8.61 3.46 9.54
CA LEU A 421 -9.63 3.43 10.60
C LEU A 421 -10.67 4.55 10.45
N GLY A 422 -10.24 5.76 10.09
CA GLY A 422 -11.14 6.90 9.96
C GLY A 422 -12.21 6.69 8.87
N HIS A 423 -11.80 6.24 7.71
CA HIS A 423 -12.72 5.93 6.61
C HIS A 423 -13.60 4.72 6.92
N LYS A 424 -13.07 3.70 7.60
CA LYS A 424 -13.86 2.56 8.06
C LYS A 424 -15.00 2.97 8.98
N LEU A 425 -14.77 3.90 9.91
CA LEU A 425 -15.83 4.40 10.81
C LEU A 425 -16.88 5.21 10.05
N ARG A 426 -16.46 5.98 9.02
CA ARG A 426 -17.41 6.64 8.10
C ARG A 426 -18.24 5.62 7.32
N ALA A 427 -17.60 4.56 6.81
CA ALA A 427 -18.30 3.48 6.12
C ALA A 427 -19.31 2.77 7.04
N TYR A 428 -19.03 2.62 8.34
CA TYR A 428 -20.00 2.10 9.31
C TYR A 428 -21.27 2.95 9.41
N ASN A 429 -21.13 4.29 9.41
CA ASN A 429 -22.29 5.17 9.42
C ASN A 429 -23.15 5.02 8.13
N LEU A 430 -22.51 4.84 6.99
CA LEU A 430 -23.22 4.57 5.73
C LEU A 430 -23.90 3.18 5.75
N GLN A 431 -23.27 2.18 6.36
CA GLN A 431 -23.88 0.85 6.55
C GLN A 431 -25.09 0.92 7.48
N ASP A 432 -25.07 1.73 8.54
CA ASP A 432 -26.23 1.96 9.40
C ASP A 432 -27.38 2.68 8.66
N ALA A 433 -27.03 3.50 7.66
CA ALA A 433 -27.98 4.13 6.72
C ALA A 433 -28.46 3.21 5.60
N GLY A 434 -28.06 1.92 5.59
CA GLY A 434 -28.58 0.92 4.65
C GLY A 434 -27.63 0.49 3.53
N ARG A 435 -26.41 1.08 3.41
CA ARG A 435 -25.39 0.63 2.46
C ARG A 435 -24.77 -0.69 2.88
N ASP A 436 -24.29 -1.49 1.93
CA ASP A 436 -23.41 -2.62 2.27
C ASP A 436 -21.94 -2.17 2.32
N THR A 437 -21.02 -3.08 2.62
CA THR A 437 -19.60 -2.74 2.80
C THR A 437 -18.91 -2.28 1.51
N VAL A 438 -19.36 -2.75 0.35
CA VAL A 438 -18.81 -2.37 -0.97
C VAL A 438 -19.35 -1.00 -1.36
N GLU A 439 -20.67 -0.84 -1.35
CA GLU A 439 -21.36 0.41 -1.65
C GLU A 439 -20.89 1.58 -0.74
N ALA A 440 -20.64 1.30 0.54
CA ALA A 440 -20.13 2.32 1.46
C ALA A 440 -18.72 2.81 1.10
N ASN A 441 -17.85 1.95 0.53
CA ASN A 441 -16.54 2.38 0.06
C ASN A 441 -16.65 3.17 -1.24
N GLU A 442 -17.49 2.71 -2.19
CA GLU A 442 -17.75 3.41 -3.46
C GLU A 442 -18.33 4.81 -3.23
N ASP A 443 -19.32 4.94 -2.32
CA ASP A 443 -19.91 6.24 -1.93
C ASP A 443 -18.87 7.21 -1.32
N LEU A 444 -17.78 6.68 -0.75
CA LEU A 444 -16.66 7.47 -0.22
C LEU A 444 -15.56 7.75 -1.24
N GLY A 445 -15.70 7.27 -2.48
CA GLY A 445 -14.67 7.36 -3.52
C GLY A 445 -13.42 6.51 -3.21
N LEU A 446 -13.58 5.42 -2.47
CA LEU A 446 -12.48 4.58 -1.99
C LEU A 446 -12.49 3.20 -2.67
N PRO A 447 -11.32 2.59 -2.89
CA PRO A 447 -11.24 1.26 -3.46
C PRO A 447 -11.92 0.21 -2.56
N VAL A 448 -12.47 -0.82 -3.17
CA VAL A 448 -13.14 -1.92 -2.45
C VAL A 448 -12.15 -2.73 -1.60
N ASP A 449 -10.96 -2.96 -2.12
CA ASP A 449 -9.87 -3.67 -1.42
C ASP A 449 -8.51 -3.24 -1.98
N SER A 450 -7.73 -2.49 -1.20
CA SER A 450 -6.38 -2.03 -1.54
C SER A 450 -5.28 -2.78 -0.78
N ARG A 451 -5.60 -3.92 -0.16
CA ARG A 451 -4.64 -4.68 0.64
C ARG A 451 -3.63 -5.43 -0.22
N GLU A 452 -2.39 -5.34 0.19
CA GLU A 452 -1.25 -6.02 -0.36
C GLU A 452 -0.82 -7.18 0.53
N TYR A 453 -0.67 -8.37 -0.05
CA TYR A 453 -0.26 -9.57 0.70
C TYR A 453 1.21 -9.96 0.47
N GLY A 454 1.93 -9.28 -0.42
CA GLY A 454 3.32 -9.54 -0.72
C GLY A 454 4.26 -9.43 0.48
N ILE A 455 4.01 -8.47 1.37
CA ILE A 455 4.71 -8.35 2.67
C ILE A 455 4.53 -9.63 3.49
N GLY A 456 3.30 -10.13 3.60
CA GLY A 456 3.02 -11.37 4.33
C GLY A 456 3.69 -12.59 3.71
N ALA A 457 3.74 -12.67 2.37
CA ALA A 457 4.44 -13.73 1.65
C ALA A 457 5.94 -13.70 1.92
N GLN A 458 6.56 -12.53 1.90
CA GLN A 458 7.99 -12.40 2.17
C GLN A 458 8.34 -12.72 3.63
N ILE A 459 7.50 -12.34 4.59
CA ILE A 459 7.67 -12.73 6.00
C ILE A 459 7.65 -14.26 6.13
N LEU A 460 6.69 -14.93 5.50
CA LEU A 460 6.60 -16.41 5.52
C LEU A 460 7.84 -17.06 4.91
N ARG A 461 8.32 -16.53 3.78
CA ARG A 461 9.53 -17.03 3.12
C ARG A 461 10.77 -16.82 3.98
N ASP A 462 10.92 -15.67 4.63
CA ASP A 462 12.05 -15.36 5.52
C ASP A 462 12.05 -16.29 6.76
N LEU A 463 10.88 -16.68 7.25
CA LEU A 463 10.71 -17.69 8.31
C LEU A 463 10.98 -19.13 7.84
N GLY A 464 11.27 -19.37 6.56
CA GLY A 464 11.60 -20.68 6.01
C GLY A 464 10.40 -21.47 5.51
N VAL A 465 9.19 -20.91 5.47
CA VAL A 465 8.01 -21.59 4.87
C VAL A 465 8.23 -21.74 3.37
N ARG A 466 7.92 -22.92 2.83
CA ARG A 466 7.99 -23.26 1.39
C ARG A 466 6.62 -23.66 0.86
N THR A 467 5.97 -24.63 1.52
CA THR A 467 4.60 -24.99 1.19
C THR A 467 3.71 -24.80 2.41
N MET A 468 2.43 -24.45 2.19
CA MET A 468 1.54 -24.12 3.29
C MET A 468 0.12 -24.62 3.10
N LYS A 469 -0.52 -25.02 4.21
CA LYS A 469 -1.97 -25.16 4.35
C LYS A 469 -2.52 -23.80 4.81
N LEU A 470 -3.11 -23.05 3.88
CA LEU A 470 -3.52 -21.67 4.13
C LEU A 470 -4.91 -21.59 4.77
N MET A 471 -4.98 -21.05 5.98
CA MET A 471 -6.24 -20.75 6.66
C MET A 471 -6.90 -19.51 6.09
N THR A 472 -7.84 -19.70 5.14
CA THR A 472 -8.53 -18.57 4.49
C THR A 472 -9.87 -18.97 3.90
N ASN A 473 -10.81 -18.00 3.89
CA ASN A 473 -12.04 -18.05 3.10
C ASN A 473 -12.01 -17.06 1.92
N ASN A 474 -10.92 -16.28 1.76
CA ASN A 474 -10.76 -15.26 0.74
C ASN A 474 -9.87 -15.75 -0.42
N PRO A 475 -10.40 -15.89 -1.66
CA PRO A 475 -9.61 -16.26 -2.84
C PRO A 475 -8.47 -15.27 -3.13
N THR A 476 -8.67 -13.98 -2.91
CA THR A 476 -7.65 -12.95 -3.15
C THR A 476 -6.39 -13.19 -2.30
N LYS A 477 -6.53 -13.69 -1.06
CA LYS A 477 -5.36 -14.04 -0.23
C LYS A 477 -4.56 -15.19 -0.80
N TYR A 478 -5.25 -16.18 -1.35
CA TYR A 478 -4.59 -17.29 -2.02
C TYR A 478 -3.79 -16.80 -3.23
N LYS A 479 -4.43 -15.98 -4.06
CA LYS A 479 -3.80 -15.34 -5.22
C LYS A 479 -2.59 -14.49 -4.81
N GLY A 480 -2.77 -13.59 -3.85
CA GLY A 480 -1.73 -12.64 -3.41
C GLY A 480 -0.51 -13.27 -2.73
N LEU A 481 -0.55 -14.55 -2.36
CA LEU A 481 0.59 -15.27 -1.77
C LEU A 481 1.35 -16.13 -2.78
N LYS A 482 0.72 -16.53 -3.88
CA LYS A 482 1.36 -17.26 -4.98
C LYS A 482 2.40 -16.36 -5.67
N GLY A 483 3.47 -16.92 -6.16
CA GLY A 483 4.46 -16.20 -6.97
C GLY A 483 5.68 -15.65 -6.21
N TYR A 484 5.68 -15.76 -4.88
CA TYR A 484 6.83 -15.36 -4.03
C TYR A 484 7.76 -16.53 -3.68
N GLY A 485 7.70 -17.63 -4.42
CA GLY A 485 8.42 -18.87 -4.09
C GLY A 485 7.76 -19.64 -2.96
N LEU A 486 6.48 -19.40 -2.73
CA LEU A 486 5.61 -20.10 -1.80
C LEU A 486 4.58 -20.91 -2.58
N GLU A 487 4.32 -22.13 -2.14
CA GLU A 487 3.27 -22.98 -2.69
C GLU A 487 2.16 -23.16 -1.65
N VAL A 488 0.90 -23.09 -2.08
CA VAL A 488 -0.25 -23.39 -1.23
C VAL A 488 -0.70 -24.81 -1.52
N SER A 489 -0.32 -25.76 -0.66
CA SER A 489 -0.66 -27.18 -0.78
C SER A 489 -2.11 -27.49 -0.42
N GLY A 490 -2.78 -26.62 0.33
CA GLY A 490 -4.17 -26.80 0.72
C GLY A 490 -4.80 -25.57 1.35
N ARG A 491 -6.13 -25.55 1.38
CA ARG A 491 -6.92 -24.54 2.05
C ARG A 491 -7.59 -25.11 3.31
N VAL A 492 -7.45 -24.39 4.42
CA VAL A 492 -8.15 -24.67 5.67
C VAL A 492 -9.20 -23.58 5.90
N PRO A 493 -10.50 -23.89 5.91
CA PRO A 493 -11.54 -22.89 6.12
C PRO A 493 -11.58 -22.44 7.59
N LEU A 494 -11.80 -21.13 7.82
CA LEU A 494 -12.07 -20.56 9.14
C LEU A 494 -13.58 -20.31 9.26
N ILE A 495 -14.27 -21.19 9.97
CA ILE A 495 -15.71 -21.10 10.17
C ILE A 495 -15.97 -20.46 11.53
N THR A 496 -16.55 -19.27 11.51
CA THR A 496 -16.87 -18.47 12.70
C THR A 496 -18.39 -18.39 12.90
N PRO A 497 -18.88 -18.16 14.12
CA PRO A 497 -20.30 -18.02 14.38
C PRO A 497 -20.93 -16.87 13.58
N ILE A 498 -22.11 -17.13 13.01
CA ILE A 498 -22.93 -16.11 12.38
C ILE A 498 -23.87 -15.54 13.45
N THR A 499 -23.81 -14.23 13.66
CA THR A 499 -24.69 -13.49 14.56
C THR A 499 -25.58 -12.54 13.77
N LYS A 500 -26.63 -12.01 14.39
CA LYS A 500 -27.48 -10.99 13.77
C LYS A 500 -26.67 -9.77 13.30
N ASP A 501 -25.59 -9.42 14.01
CA ASP A 501 -24.81 -8.21 13.78
C ASP A 501 -23.76 -8.39 12.65
N ASN A 502 -23.25 -9.61 12.42
CA ASN A 502 -22.26 -9.88 11.36
C ASN A 502 -22.87 -10.56 10.12
N LYS A 503 -24.14 -11.00 10.15
CA LYS A 503 -24.80 -11.74 9.05
C LYS A 503 -24.68 -10.99 7.73
N ARG A 504 -25.10 -9.72 7.69
CA ARG A 504 -25.06 -8.89 6.48
C ARG A 504 -23.65 -8.71 5.94
N TYR A 505 -22.67 -8.51 6.81
CA TYR A 505 -21.26 -8.41 6.44
C TYR A 505 -20.74 -9.71 5.79
N LEU A 506 -21.08 -10.87 6.34
CA LEU A 506 -20.71 -12.18 5.79
C LEU A 506 -21.42 -12.49 4.47
N GLU A 507 -22.69 -12.09 4.33
CA GLU A 507 -23.44 -12.20 3.07
C GLU A 507 -22.81 -11.34 1.97
N THR A 508 -22.44 -10.08 2.26
CA THR A 508 -21.73 -9.21 1.30
C THR A 508 -20.39 -9.81 0.89
N LYS A 509 -19.61 -10.33 1.83
CA LYS A 509 -18.36 -11.03 1.52
C LYS A 509 -18.56 -12.20 0.56
N ARG A 510 -19.63 -12.97 0.76
CA ARG A 510 -19.96 -14.10 -0.10
C ARG A 510 -20.43 -13.66 -1.48
N ALA A 511 -21.42 -12.76 -1.52
CA ALA A 511 -22.09 -12.38 -2.76
C ALA A 511 -21.25 -11.47 -3.67
N LYS A 512 -20.60 -10.46 -3.09
CA LYS A 512 -19.88 -9.42 -3.85
C LYS A 512 -18.36 -9.60 -3.89
N MET A 513 -17.77 -10.45 -3.00
CA MET A 513 -16.32 -10.58 -2.88
C MET A 513 -15.81 -12.01 -3.07
N GLY A 514 -16.65 -12.92 -3.53
CA GLY A 514 -16.25 -14.29 -3.84
C GLY A 514 -15.72 -15.11 -2.65
N HIS A 515 -16.00 -14.72 -1.40
CA HIS A 515 -15.60 -15.50 -0.25
C HIS A 515 -16.30 -16.84 -0.24
N VAL A 516 -15.53 -17.92 -0.07
CA VAL A 516 -16.03 -19.30 -0.05
C VAL A 516 -16.21 -19.74 1.39
N TYR A 517 -17.44 -19.74 1.85
CA TYR A 517 -17.86 -20.43 3.05
C TYR A 517 -18.38 -21.81 2.60
N ASN A 518 -17.73 -22.91 2.99
CA ASN A 518 -18.12 -24.25 2.57
C ASN A 518 -19.59 -24.52 2.92
N LEU A 519 -20.45 -24.45 1.93
CA LEU A 519 -21.84 -24.82 2.02
C LEU A 519 -22.04 -26.35 1.99
N ASP A 520 -20.98 -27.11 1.65
CA ASP A 520 -21.00 -28.59 1.56
C ASP A 520 -20.87 -29.29 2.89
N PHE A 521 -20.60 -28.58 3.99
CA PHE A 521 -20.86 -29.15 5.34
C PHE A 521 -22.37 -29.17 5.58
N GLY A 522 -22.97 -30.20 5.03
CA GLY A 522 -24.38 -30.43 4.98
C GLY A 522 -25.17 -29.91 6.18
N GLY A 523 -26.11 -29.06 5.94
CA GLY A 523 -27.27 -28.79 6.79
C GLY A 523 -27.04 -28.01 8.08
N ARG A 524 -25.85 -27.97 8.70
CA ARG A 524 -25.64 -27.33 10.01
C ARG A 524 -25.73 -25.80 9.96
N PHE A 525 -25.47 -25.19 8.82
CA PHE A 525 -25.60 -23.74 8.64
C PHE A 525 -27.07 -23.32 8.46
N ARG A 526 -27.91 -24.16 7.90
CA ARG A 526 -29.36 -23.91 7.78
C ARG A 526 -30.10 -24.13 9.10
N ASN A 527 -29.73 -25.18 9.86
CA ASN A 527 -30.46 -25.55 11.05
C ASN A 527 -30.28 -24.62 12.26
N ARG A 528 -29.19 -23.82 12.36
CA ARG A 528 -29.04 -22.88 13.49
C ARG A 528 -29.76 -21.54 13.28
N ILE A 529 -30.09 -21.15 12.04
CA ILE A 529 -30.86 -19.94 11.78
C ILE A 529 -32.37 -20.23 11.97
N ASP A 530 -32.83 -21.41 11.55
CA ASP A 530 -34.25 -21.79 11.58
C ASP A 530 -34.72 -22.23 12.98
N GLU A 531 -33.84 -22.76 13.85
CA GLU A 531 -34.19 -23.17 15.21
C GLU A 531 -34.40 -22.00 16.20
N HIS A 532 -33.86 -20.81 15.92
CA HIS A 532 -34.10 -19.62 16.75
C HIS A 532 -35.36 -18.82 16.35
N GLU A 533 -35.88 -18.98 15.13
CA GLU A 533 -37.15 -18.36 14.71
C GLU A 533 -38.38 -19.22 15.03
N THR A 534 -38.22 -20.54 15.18
CA THR A 534 -39.36 -21.46 15.46
C THR A 534 -39.66 -21.64 16.95
N SER A 535 -38.79 -21.22 17.86
CA SER A 535 -39.05 -21.33 19.31
C SER A 535 -39.84 -20.16 19.94
N ASN A 536 -40.12 -19.09 19.18
CA ASN A 536 -40.91 -17.95 19.66
C ASN A 536 -42.34 -17.86 19.07
N GLY A 537 -42.82 -18.90 18.42
CA GLY A 537 -44.10 -18.89 17.70
C GLY A 537 -45.19 -19.87 18.21
N SER A 538 -45.09 -20.44 19.42
CA SER A 538 -46.16 -21.32 19.92
C SER A 538 -46.44 -21.15 21.41
N VAL A 539 -47.00 -20.01 21.78
CA VAL A 539 -47.90 -19.92 22.96
C VAL A 539 -48.98 -18.89 22.62
N ALA A 540 -50.10 -19.34 22.17
CA ALA A 540 -51.45 -18.83 22.43
C ALA A 540 -52.45 -19.38 21.41
N SER A 541 -53.21 -20.39 21.78
CA SER A 541 -54.66 -20.46 21.61
C SER A 541 -55.17 -21.87 21.90
N SER A 542 -55.54 -22.10 23.11
CA SER A 542 -56.60 -23.07 23.42
C SER A 542 -57.28 -22.55 24.68
N ASP A 543 -58.37 -21.82 24.48
CA ASP A 543 -59.52 -21.82 25.39
C ASP A 543 -60.56 -20.84 24.82
N ALA A 544 -61.58 -21.45 24.18
CA ALA A 544 -62.94 -20.98 24.22
C ALA A 544 -63.79 -21.86 23.31
N MET A 545 -64.45 -22.84 23.92
CA MET A 545 -65.84 -23.19 23.63
C MET A 545 -66.26 -24.39 24.50
N ALA A 546 -66.98 -24.11 25.53
CA ALA A 546 -68.19 -24.78 25.94
C ALA A 546 -69.01 -23.83 26.82
#